data_203b210b4201ba74034be8d669494de6
#
_entry.id   203b210b4201ba74034be8d669494de6
#
_cell.length_a   1.000
_cell.length_b   1.000
_cell.length_c   1.000
_cell.angle_alpha   90.00
_cell.angle_beta   90.00
_cell.angle_gamma   90.00
#
_symmetry.space_group_name_H-M   'P 1'
#
loop_
_entity.id
_entity.type
_entity.pdbx_description
1 polymer ?
#
loop_
_entity_poly.entity_id
_entity_poly.type
_entity_poly.pdbx_seq_one_letter_code
_entity_poly.pdbx_strand_id
1 'polypeptide(L)'
;MLTAEQIRAGRAAIGWSAEQLAKAAGIVRRTIVTIEGSTGIPPSSALTLHKIQTALEAAGIEFIGTPGDGPGIRIRPPADS
;
A
#
# COMPACT_ATOMS: atom_id res chain seq x y z
N MET A 1 -6.48 -6.73 6.81
CA MET A 1 -6.87 -5.97 5.63
C MET A 1 -6.20 -4.60 5.65
N LEU A 2 -5.75 -4.11 4.50
CA LEU A 2 -5.05 -2.83 4.46
C LEU A 2 -6.00 -1.65 4.57
N THR A 3 -5.53 -0.59 5.25
CA THR A 3 -6.24 0.68 5.25
C THR A 3 -5.63 1.61 4.20
N ALA A 4 -6.40 2.62 3.77
CA ALA A 4 -5.89 3.64 2.85
C ALA A 4 -4.68 4.36 3.44
N GLU A 5 -4.70 4.60 4.75
CA GLU A 5 -3.58 5.24 5.45
C GLU A 5 -2.30 4.43 5.35
N GLN A 6 -2.40 3.10 5.50
CA GLN A 6 -1.24 2.22 5.37
C GLN A 6 -0.67 2.25 3.96
N ILE A 7 -1.54 2.28 2.96
CA ILE A 7 -1.12 2.32 1.56
C ILE A 7 -0.39 3.63 1.26
N ARG A 8 -0.95 4.77 1.68
CA ARG A 8 -0.30 6.07 1.50
C ARG A 8 1.04 6.12 2.20
N ALA A 9 1.07 5.66 3.46
CA ALA A 9 2.31 5.68 4.25
C ALA A 9 3.38 4.81 3.61
N GLY A 10 3.02 3.60 3.17
CA GLY A 10 3.97 2.70 2.54
C GLY A 10 4.54 3.26 1.25
N ARG A 11 3.67 3.82 0.41
CA ARG A 11 4.11 4.43 -0.84
C ARG A 11 5.05 5.61 -0.59
N ALA A 12 4.68 6.49 0.34
CA ALA A 12 5.50 7.64 0.69
C ALA A 12 6.85 7.22 1.27
N ALA A 13 6.85 6.19 2.10
CA ALA A 13 8.06 5.71 2.77
C ALA A 13 9.14 5.27 1.79
N ILE A 14 8.75 4.71 0.64
CA ILE A 14 9.70 4.27 -0.38
C ILE A 14 9.85 5.29 -1.52
N GLY A 15 9.23 6.45 -1.39
CA GLY A 15 9.38 7.53 -2.35
C GLY A 15 8.70 7.29 -3.70
N TRP A 16 7.72 6.41 -3.76
CA TRP A 16 7.01 6.14 -5.01
C TRP A 16 5.89 7.14 -5.25
N SER A 17 5.69 7.50 -6.51
CA SER A 17 4.50 8.21 -6.94
C SER A 17 3.33 7.24 -7.04
N ALA A 18 2.10 7.78 -7.13
CA ALA A 18 0.93 6.95 -7.35
C ALA A 18 1.05 6.14 -8.65
N GLU A 19 1.68 6.73 -9.68
CA GLU A 19 1.90 6.05 -10.94
C GLU A 19 2.88 4.89 -10.81
N GLN A 20 3.94 5.07 -10.02
CA GLN A 20 4.91 4.01 -9.78
C GLN A 20 4.26 2.84 -9.03
N LEU A 21 3.45 3.12 -8.03
CA LEU A 21 2.71 2.07 -7.34
C LEU A 21 1.73 1.36 -8.27
N ALA A 22 1.02 2.12 -9.10
CA ALA A 22 0.07 1.55 -10.06
C ALA A 22 0.77 0.56 -11.00
N LYS A 23 1.92 0.96 -11.54
CA LYS A 23 2.70 0.08 -12.43
C LYS A 23 3.17 -1.16 -11.70
N ALA A 24 3.70 -1.02 -10.49
CA ALA A 24 4.21 -2.15 -9.72
C ALA A 24 3.09 -3.13 -9.35
N ALA A 25 1.91 -2.62 -9.06
CA ALA A 25 0.77 -3.45 -8.67
C ALA A 25 -0.02 -3.97 -9.87
N GLY A 26 0.22 -3.45 -11.06
CA GLY A 26 -0.53 -3.84 -12.26
C GLY A 26 -1.96 -3.33 -12.26
N ILE A 27 -2.18 -2.12 -11.76
CA ILE A 27 -3.50 -1.47 -11.74
C ILE A 27 -3.38 -0.05 -12.29
N VAL A 28 -4.51 0.56 -12.63
CA VAL A 28 -4.49 1.91 -13.20
C VAL A 28 -4.30 2.95 -12.10
N ARG A 29 -3.61 4.04 -12.44
CA ARG A 29 -3.31 5.11 -11.51
C ARG A 29 -4.55 5.68 -10.82
N ARG A 30 -5.63 5.82 -11.57
CA ARG A 30 -6.88 6.36 -11.02
C ARG A 30 -7.38 5.55 -9.82
N THR A 31 -7.24 4.23 -9.88
CA THR A 31 -7.63 3.35 -8.76
C THR A 31 -6.80 3.66 -7.52
N ILE A 32 -5.50 3.87 -7.68
CA ILE A 32 -4.62 4.24 -6.55
C ILE A 32 -5.08 5.57 -5.96
N VAL A 33 -5.34 6.57 -6.80
CA VAL A 33 -5.77 7.89 -6.32
C VAL A 33 -7.07 7.79 -5.53
N THR A 34 -8.03 7.03 -6.04
CA THR A 34 -9.32 6.84 -5.38
C THR A 34 -9.14 6.14 -4.03
N ILE A 35 -8.34 5.08 -4.00
CA ILE A 35 -8.08 4.32 -2.77
C ILE A 35 -7.42 5.21 -1.73
N GLU A 36 -6.39 5.95 -2.11
CA GLU A 36 -5.64 6.80 -1.18
C GLU A 36 -6.43 8.00 -0.71
N GLY A 37 -7.44 8.40 -1.45
CA GLY A 37 -8.34 9.47 -1.04
C GLY A 37 -9.39 9.05 -0.02
N SER A 38 -9.47 7.76 0.28
CA SER A 38 -10.46 7.25 1.23
C SER A 38 -9.87 7.20 2.64
N THR A 39 -10.71 6.84 3.61
CA THR A 39 -10.32 6.66 5.01
C THR A 39 -10.66 5.25 5.45
N GLY A 40 -9.77 4.62 6.20
CA GLY A 40 -9.99 3.25 6.67
C GLY A 40 -9.85 2.25 5.54
N ILE A 41 -10.68 1.21 5.55
CA ILE A 41 -10.65 0.18 4.51
C ILE A 41 -11.15 0.77 3.19
N PRO A 42 -10.33 0.76 2.12
CA PRO A 42 -10.71 1.42 0.87
C PRO A 42 -11.86 0.69 0.16
N PRO A 43 -12.66 1.42 -0.61
CA PRO A 43 -13.74 0.82 -1.41
C PRO A 43 -13.18 0.17 -2.66
N SER A 44 -12.54 -0.98 -2.50
CA SER A 44 -11.93 -1.70 -3.61
C SER A 44 -11.99 -3.19 -3.35
N SER A 45 -11.85 -3.99 -4.42
CA SER A 45 -11.90 -5.44 -4.30
C SER A 45 -10.71 -5.97 -3.50
N ALA A 46 -10.90 -7.14 -2.90
CA ALA A 46 -9.82 -7.81 -2.18
C ALA A 46 -8.63 -8.11 -3.10
N LEU A 47 -8.91 -8.45 -4.37
CA LEU A 47 -7.85 -8.71 -5.32
C LEU A 47 -7.01 -7.46 -5.60
N THR A 48 -7.66 -6.31 -5.78
CA THR A 48 -6.94 -5.06 -6.01
C THR A 48 -6.08 -4.70 -4.81
N LEU A 49 -6.62 -4.82 -3.61
CA LEU A 49 -5.87 -4.54 -2.38
C LEU A 49 -4.71 -5.51 -2.22
N HIS A 50 -4.90 -6.77 -2.58
CA HIS A 50 -3.82 -7.78 -2.51
C HIS A 50 -2.69 -7.43 -3.49
N LYS A 51 -3.01 -6.98 -4.70
CA LYS A 51 -1.99 -6.56 -5.66
C LYS A 51 -1.17 -5.39 -5.14
N ILE A 52 -1.83 -4.42 -4.52
CA ILE A 52 -1.14 -3.27 -3.91
C ILE A 52 -0.25 -3.74 -2.76
N GLN A 53 -0.77 -4.60 -1.89
CA GLN A 53 -0.03 -5.14 -0.76
C GLN A 53 1.23 -5.87 -1.24
N THR A 54 1.08 -6.74 -2.22
CA THR A 54 2.21 -7.51 -2.76
C THR A 54 3.29 -6.59 -3.33
N ALA A 55 2.88 -5.54 -4.07
CA ALA A 55 3.84 -4.60 -4.65
C ALA A 55 4.62 -3.85 -3.57
N LEU A 56 3.95 -3.38 -2.53
CA LEU A 56 4.61 -2.65 -1.45
C LEU A 56 5.46 -3.57 -0.59
N GLU A 57 5.02 -4.80 -0.34
CA GLU A 57 5.82 -5.78 0.41
C GLU A 57 7.10 -6.12 -0.34
N ALA A 58 7.01 -6.29 -1.66
CA ALA A 58 8.19 -6.55 -2.48
C ALA A 58 9.18 -5.39 -2.44
N ALA A 59 8.71 -4.19 -2.19
CA ALA A 59 9.55 -2.99 -2.10
C ALA A 59 10.08 -2.73 -0.68
N GLY A 60 9.78 -3.61 0.28
CA GLY A 60 10.33 -3.50 1.63
C GLY A 60 9.37 -2.98 2.68
N ILE A 61 8.10 -2.87 2.38
CA ILE A 61 7.10 -2.42 3.36
C ILE A 61 6.44 -3.62 4.01
N GLU A 62 6.42 -3.65 5.33
CA GLU A 62 5.66 -4.64 6.09
C GLU A 62 4.45 -3.95 6.70
N PHE A 63 3.27 -4.55 6.55
CA PHE A 63 2.04 -4.01 7.12
C PHE A 63 1.79 -4.64 8.48
N ILE A 64 1.52 -3.81 9.49
CA ILE A 64 1.32 -4.25 10.86
C ILE A 64 0.02 -3.71 11.40
N GLY A 65 -0.50 -4.38 12.44
CA GLY A 65 -1.76 -3.99 13.08
C GLY A 65 -2.97 -4.44 12.27
N THR A 66 -4.14 -4.09 12.77
CA THR A 66 -5.41 -4.33 12.10
C THR A 66 -6.14 -3.00 11.96
N PRO A 67 -7.15 -2.89 11.07
CA PRO A 67 -7.85 -1.62 10.90
C PRO A 67 -8.38 -1.02 12.19
N GLY A 68 -8.75 -1.84 13.17
CA GLY A 68 -9.27 -1.37 14.44
C GLY A 68 -8.25 -1.32 15.57
N ASP A 69 -7.00 -1.68 15.31
CA ASP A 69 -5.99 -1.84 16.37
C ASP A 69 -4.63 -1.33 15.90
N GLY A 70 -4.55 -0.04 15.64
CA GLY A 70 -3.30 0.64 15.31
C GLY A 70 -2.64 0.18 14.02
N PRO A 71 -3.33 0.30 12.87
CA PRO A 71 -2.72 -0.09 11.60
C PRO A 71 -1.51 0.79 11.30
N GLY A 72 -0.43 0.17 10.83
CA GLY A 72 0.80 0.89 10.54
C GLY A 72 1.67 0.14 9.55
N ILE A 73 2.89 0.62 9.39
CA ILE A 73 3.87 0.00 8.51
C ILE A 73 5.21 -0.12 9.22
N ARG A 74 6.03 -1.05 8.73
CA ARG A 74 7.43 -1.15 9.10
C ARG A 74 8.23 -1.16 7.79
N ILE A 75 9.26 -0.33 7.74
CA ILE A 75 10.14 -0.27 6.58
C ILE A 75 11.28 -1.25 6.82
N ARG A 76 11.46 -2.22 5.92
CA ARG A 76 12.54 -3.18 6.02
C ARG A 76 13.62 -2.82 5.02
N PRO A 77 14.90 -2.92 5.41
CA PRO A 77 15.98 -2.72 4.45
C PRO A 77 15.97 -3.86 3.41
N PRO A 78 16.54 -3.61 2.21
CA PRO A 78 16.71 -4.69 1.23
C PRO A 78 17.49 -5.85 1.84
N ALA A 79 17.16 -7.08 1.39
CA ALA A 79 17.71 -8.29 1.97
C ALA A 79 19.23 -8.41 1.80
N ASP A 80 19.78 -7.77 0.79
CA ASP A 80 21.20 -7.84 0.45
C ASP A 80 22.01 -6.62 0.93
N SER A 81 21.43 -5.80 1.78
CA SER A 81 22.11 -4.60 2.29
C SER A 81 22.68 -4.79 3.67
#